data_449388e1131514c1715c0b87ab2109ce
#
_entry.id   449388e1131514c1715c0b87ab2109ce
#
_cell.length_a   1.000
_cell.length_b   1.000
_cell.length_c   1.000
_cell.angle_alpha   90.00
_cell.angle_beta   90.00
_cell.angle_gamma   90.00
#
_symmetry.space_group_name_H-M   'P 1'
#
loop_
_entity.id
_entity.type
_entity.pdbx_description
1 polymer ?
#
loop_
_entity_poly.entity_id
_entity_poly.type
_entity_poly.pdbx_seq_one_letter_code
_entity_poly.pdbx_strand_id
1 'polypeptide(L)'
;MSALGDSAVGARVVDLFAGSGALGLEALSRGAASGVFVEKARTSVDVIRRNVILLGAAEETTIVSDDVFRFLRRLDEPFDLAFADPPYGRGDAVTLVERFVETPFANELWLEHPVRESLQLPEGAKTRRYGDTALSTLTT
;
A
#
# COMPACT_ATOMS: atom_id res chain seq x y z
N MET A 1 -5.95 -11.72 -4.03
CA MET A 1 -6.13 -10.69 -5.04
C MET A 1 -5.62 -11.12 -6.39
N SER A 2 -6.52 -11.44 -7.29
CA SER A 2 -6.14 -11.95 -8.61
C SER A 2 -5.37 -10.90 -9.44
N ALA A 3 -5.62 -9.61 -9.18
CA ALA A 3 -4.96 -8.53 -9.93
C ALA A 3 -3.45 -8.47 -9.71
N LEU A 4 -2.95 -9.00 -8.59
CA LEU A 4 -1.51 -9.03 -8.34
C LEU A 4 -0.76 -9.98 -9.27
N GLY A 5 -1.36 -11.12 -9.60
CA GLY A 5 -0.68 -12.13 -10.41
C GLY A 5 0.69 -12.45 -9.85
N ASP A 6 1.71 -12.35 -10.70
CA ASP A 6 3.10 -12.59 -10.31
C ASP A 6 3.87 -11.33 -9.93
N SER A 7 3.20 -10.17 -9.89
CA SER A 7 3.86 -8.89 -9.62
C SER A 7 4.54 -8.84 -8.26
N ALA A 8 4.03 -9.60 -7.29
CA ALA A 8 4.57 -9.59 -5.94
C ALA A 8 5.73 -10.56 -5.74
N VAL A 9 6.00 -11.47 -6.67
CA VAL A 9 7.04 -12.49 -6.49
C VAL A 9 8.41 -11.83 -6.33
N GLY A 10 9.06 -12.08 -5.20
CA GLY A 10 10.38 -11.53 -4.89
C GLY A 10 10.40 -10.05 -4.56
N ALA A 11 9.25 -9.39 -4.49
CA ALA A 11 9.16 -7.95 -4.30
C ALA A 11 9.29 -7.56 -2.82
N ARG A 12 9.88 -6.38 -2.60
CA ARG A 12 9.80 -5.67 -1.32
C ARG A 12 8.54 -4.82 -1.38
N VAL A 13 7.56 -5.14 -0.55
CA VAL A 13 6.27 -4.45 -0.59
C VAL A 13 6.04 -3.62 0.66
N VAL A 14 5.28 -2.53 0.52
CA VAL A 14 4.78 -1.75 1.64
C VAL A 14 3.28 -1.58 1.50
N ASP A 15 2.57 -1.76 2.61
CA ASP A 15 1.14 -1.57 2.70
C ASP A 15 0.89 -0.32 3.55
N LEU A 16 0.59 0.78 2.89
CA LEU A 16 0.36 2.08 3.51
C LEU A 16 -1.12 2.20 3.87
N PHE A 17 -1.42 2.75 5.06
CA PHE A 17 -2.79 2.77 5.59
C PHE A 17 -3.32 1.34 5.66
N ALA A 18 -2.52 0.47 6.26
CA ALA A 18 -2.68 -0.98 6.06
C ALA A 18 -3.99 -1.57 6.59
N GLY A 19 -4.62 -0.96 7.59
CA GLY A 19 -5.86 -1.48 8.17
C GLY A 19 -5.68 -2.90 8.69
N SER A 20 -6.36 -3.87 8.07
CA SER A 20 -6.21 -5.29 8.43
C SER A 20 -4.94 -5.91 7.84
N GLY A 21 -4.28 -5.23 6.93
CA GLY A 21 -3.10 -5.74 6.25
C GLY A 21 -3.41 -6.69 5.09
N ALA A 22 -4.65 -6.72 4.62
CA ALA A 22 -5.09 -7.72 3.64
C ALA A 22 -4.25 -7.72 2.36
N LEU A 23 -3.95 -6.55 1.81
CA LEU A 23 -3.20 -6.46 0.56
C LEU A 23 -1.75 -6.90 0.72
N GLY A 24 -1.08 -6.43 1.77
CA GLY A 24 0.29 -6.82 2.05
C GLY A 24 0.42 -8.31 2.36
N LEU A 25 -0.55 -8.86 3.10
CA LEU A 25 -0.57 -10.29 3.41
C LEU A 25 -0.79 -11.12 2.16
N GLU A 26 -1.67 -10.66 1.25
CA GLU A 26 -1.88 -11.33 -0.02
C GLU A 26 -0.59 -11.36 -0.84
N ALA A 27 0.13 -10.22 -0.86
CA ALA A 27 1.41 -10.14 -1.57
C ALA A 27 2.43 -11.14 -1.00
N LEU A 28 2.51 -11.24 0.32
CA LEU A 28 3.40 -12.21 0.97
C LEU A 28 3.02 -13.65 0.60
N SER A 29 1.74 -13.97 0.58
CA SER A 29 1.28 -15.31 0.22
C SER A 29 1.57 -15.63 -1.25
N ARG A 30 1.74 -14.62 -2.09
CA ARG A 30 2.08 -14.79 -3.51
C ARG A 30 3.58 -14.69 -3.78
N GLY A 31 4.41 -14.70 -2.74
CA GLY A 31 5.85 -14.81 -2.89
C GLY A 31 6.64 -13.53 -2.74
N ALA A 32 6.06 -12.47 -2.18
CA ALA A 32 6.83 -11.27 -1.87
C ALA A 32 7.97 -11.60 -0.91
N ALA A 33 9.12 -10.98 -1.12
CA ALA A 33 10.30 -11.24 -0.30
C ALA A 33 10.16 -10.65 1.10
N SER A 34 9.51 -9.50 1.21
CA SER A 34 9.28 -8.83 2.50
C SER A 34 8.06 -7.92 2.41
N GLY A 35 7.46 -7.66 3.56
CA GLY A 35 6.32 -6.76 3.67
C GLY A 35 6.48 -5.83 4.85
N VAL A 36 6.26 -4.53 4.61
CA VAL A 36 6.21 -3.52 5.65
C VAL A 36 4.77 -3.02 5.71
N PHE A 37 4.19 -3.01 6.90
CA PHE A 37 2.81 -2.54 7.12
C PHE A 37 2.88 -1.26 7.94
N VAL A 38 2.36 -0.17 7.40
CA VAL A 38 2.35 1.13 8.08
C VAL A 38 0.92 1.47 8.46
N GLU A 39 0.67 1.57 9.76
CA GLU A 39 -0.65 1.80 10.30
C GLU A 39 -0.53 2.51 11.65
N LYS A 40 -1.30 3.58 11.85
CA LYS A 40 -1.23 4.30 13.12
C LYS A 40 -2.28 3.86 14.14
N ALA A 41 -3.36 3.23 13.71
CA ALA A 41 -4.43 2.78 14.62
C ALA A 41 -3.99 1.52 15.33
N ARG A 42 -3.91 1.59 16.67
CA ARG A 42 -3.41 0.48 17.49
C ARG A 42 -4.22 -0.81 17.31
N THR A 43 -5.53 -0.69 17.21
CA THR A 43 -6.39 -1.85 17.00
C THR A 43 -6.09 -2.53 15.67
N SER A 44 -5.83 -1.76 14.62
CA SER A 44 -5.45 -2.29 13.32
C SER A 44 -4.07 -2.94 13.37
N VAL A 45 -3.12 -2.34 14.06
CA VAL A 45 -1.78 -2.91 14.24
C VAL A 45 -1.88 -4.29 14.91
N ASP A 46 -2.73 -4.42 15.93
CA ASP A 46 -2.93 -5.70 16.62
C ASP A 46 -3.53 -6.76 15.69
N VAL A 47 -4.46 -6.37 14.83
CA VAL A 47 -5.06 -7.26 13.84
C VAL A 47 -4.00 -7.72 12.83
N ILE A 48 -3.18 -6.80 12.31
CA ILE A 48 -2.10 -7.14 11.38
C ILE A 48 -1.14 -8.14 12.03
N ARG A 49 -0.73 -7.86 13.27
CA ARG A 49 0.20 -8.74 13.98
C ARG A 49 -0.35 -10.15 14.10
N ARG A 50 -1.62 -10.28 14.45
CA ARG A 50 -2.29 -11.57 14.56
C ARG A 50 -2.34 -12.30 13.22
N ASN A 51 -2.70 -11.57 12.16
CA ASN A 51 -2.80 -12.15 10.81
C ASN A 51 -1.43 -12.60 10.28
N VAL A 52 -0.39 -11.84 10.58
CA VAL A 52 1.00 -12.19 10.21
C VAL A 52 1.40 -13.52 10.87
N ILE A 53 1.08 -13.68 12.15
CA ILE A 53 1.38 -14.91 12.88
C ILE A 53 0.60 -16.09 12.29
N LEU A 54 -0.69 -15.90 12.00
CA LEU A 54 -1.53 -16.96 11.42
C LEU A 54 -1.03 -17.40 10.05
N LEU A 55 -0.50 -16.48 9.27
CA LEU A 55 0.06 -16.78 7.94
C LEU A 55 1.46 -17.41 8.04
N GLY A 56 2.11 -17.31 9.19
CA GLY A 56 3.49 -17.78 9.35
C GLY A 56 4.51 -16.88 8.67
N ALA A 57 4.21 -15.60 8.56
CA ALA A 57 5.03 -14.63 7.80
C ALA A 57 5.80 -13.65 8.68
N ALA A 58 6.03 -13.99 9.95
CA ALA A 58 6.66 -13.07 10.90
C ALA A 58 8.07 -12.65 10.48
N GLU A 59 8.84 -13.57 9.93
CA GLU A 59 10.23 -13.26 9.55
C GLU A 59 10.33 -12.28 8.39
N GLU A 60 9.37 -12.30 7.47
CA GLU A 60 9.36 -11.44 6.28
C GLU A 60 8.65 -10.11 6.53
N THR A 61 8.15 -9.88 7.74
CA THR A 61 7.23 -8.78 8.03
C THR A 61 7.80 -7.79 9.03
N THR A 62 7.60 -6.49 8.75
CA THR A 62 7.84 -5.40 9.68
C THR A 62 6.56 -4.59 9.82
N ILE A 63 6.12 -4.34 11.04
CA ILE A 63 4.94 -3.52 11.31
C ILE A 63 5.42 -2.20 11.91
N VAL A 64 5.05 -1.09 11.25
CA VAL A 64 5.41 0.25 11.68
C VAL A 64 4.15 0.97 12.16
N SER A 65 4.09 1.23 13.47
CA SER A 65 2.98 1.96 14.07
C SER A 65 3.27 3.45 13.97
N ASP A 66 2.89 4.07 12.86
CA ASP A 66 3.23 5.46 12.60
C ASP A 66 2.27 6.05 11.55
N ASP A 67 2.30 7.37 11.45
CA ASP A 67 1.66 8.08 10.35
C ASP A 67 2.39 7.78 9.03
N VAL A 68 1.61 7.53 7.98
CA VAL A 68 2.17 7.17 6.66
C VAL A 68 3.12 8.25 6.14
N PHE A 69 2.73 9.51 6.21
CA PHE A 69 3.57 10.58 5.63
C PHE A 69 4.84 10.80 6.44
N ARG A 70 4.79 10.59 7.75
CA ARG A 70 6.00 10.63 8.57
C ARG A 70 6.93 9.49 8.19
N PHE A 71 6.40 8.30 8.01
CA PHE A 71 7.16 7.14 7.59
C PHE A 71 7.84 7.41 6.23
N LEU A 72 7.09 7.95 5.26
CA LEU A 72 7.64 8.21 3.93
C LEU A 72 8.75 9.26 3.94
N ARG A 73 8.68 10.25 4.83
CA ARG A 73 9.73 11.28 4.95
C ARG A 73 11.08 10.72 5.40
N ARG A 74 11.06 9.57 6.09
CA ARG A 74 12.29 8.94 6.64
C ARG A 74 12.74 7.75 5.82
N LEU A 75 12.10 7.50 4.69
CA LEU A 75 12.40 6.35 3.86
C LEU A 75 13.71 6.59 3.09
N ASP A 76 14.64 5.63 3.18
CA ASP A 76 15.94 5.71 2.51
C ASP A 76 15.90 5.15 1.10
N GLU A 77 15.19 4.04 0.91
CA GLU A 77 15.13 3.34 -0.37
C GLU A 77 13.68 3.08 -0.77
N PRO A 78 13.33 3.24 -2.05
CA PRO A 78 11.98 2.92 -2.50
C PRO A 78 11.71 1.41 -2.44
N PHE A 79 10.46 1.06 -2.28
CA PHE A 79 9.98 -0.31 -2.39
C PHE A 79 9.78 -0.69 -3.85
N ASP A 80 9.58 -1.97 -4.11
CA ASP A 80 9.21 -2.42 -5.45
C ASP A 80 7.72 -2.13 -5.70
N LEU A 81 6.90 -2.39 -4.69
CA LEU A 81 5.45 -2.30 -4.81
C LEU A 81 4.86 -1.70 -3.55
N ALA A 82 3.99 -0.71 -3.71
CA ALA A 82 3.27 -0.10 -2.60
C ALA A 82 1.77 -0.25 -2.81
N PHE A 83 1.06 -0.55 -1.74
CA PHE A 83 -0.40 -0.53 -1.69
C PHE A 83 -0.85 0.58 -0.77
N ALA A 84 -1.96 1.23 -1.09
CA ALA A 84 -2.52 2.24 -0.23
C ALA A 84 -4.04 2.29 -0.36
N ASP A 85 -4.72 2.34 0.77
CA ASP A 85 -6.15 2.54 0.87
C ASP A 85 -6.40 3.64 1.91
N PRO A 86 -6.10 4.90 1.57
CA PRO A 86 -6.20 5.98 2.53
C PRO A 86 -7.66 6.30 2.89
N PRO A 87 -7.91 6.82 4.10
CA PRO A 87 -9.25 7.19 4.50
C PRO A 87 -9.81 8.28 3.59
N TYR A 88 -11.10 8.16 3.27
CA TYR A 88 -11.78 9.09 2.39
C TYR A 88 -12.05 10.42 3.10
N GLY A 89 -12.01 11.51 2.35
CA GLY A 89 -12.45 12.83 2.81
C GLY A 89 -11.41 13.66 3.55
N ARG A 90 -10.18 13.17 3.67
CA ARG A 90 -9.10 13.86 4.37
C ARG A 90 -8.01 14.39 3.45
N GLY A 91 -8.13 14.14 2.15
CA GLY A 91 -7.12 14.56 1.19
C GLY A 91 -5.88 13.70 1.16
N ASP A 92 -5.87 12.58 1.87
CA ASP A 92 -4.69 11.72 1.95
C ASP A 92 -4.33 11.09 0.61
N ALA A 93 -5.33 10.71 -0.20
CA ALA A 93 -5.07 10.14 -1.52
C ALA A 93 -4.39 11.16 -2.44
N VAL A 94 -4.85 12.40 -2.42
CA VAL A 94 -4.24 13.49 -3.22
C VAL A 94 -2.80 13.71 -2.78
N THR A 95 -2.58 13.82 -1.48
CA THR A 95 -1.24 14.04 -0.92
C THR A 95 -0.30 12.89 -1.27
N LEU A 96 -0.81 11.66 -1.22
CA LEU A 96 -0.01 10.48 -1.54
C LEU A 96 0.41 10.45 -3.02
N VAL A 97 -0.51 10.80 -3.92
CA VAL A 97 -0.20 10.89 -5.35
C VAL A 97 0.88 11.96 -5.60
N GLU A 98 0.72 13.14 -4.99
CA GLU A 98 1.71 14.22 -5.12
C GLU A 98 3.07 13.77 -4.62
N ARG A 99 3.11 13.10 -3.46
CA ARG A 99 4.36 12.59 -2.89
C ARG A 99 5.02 11.55 -3.80
N PHE A 100 4.22 10.67 -4.39
CA PHE A 100 4.73 9.64 -5.30
C PHE A 100 5.35 10.26 -6.55
N VAL A 101 4.69 11.27 -7.11
CA VAL A 101 5.19 11.95 -8.31
C VAL A 101 6.47 12.74 -8.02
N GLU A 102 6.51 13.47 -6.90
CA GLU A 102 7.66 14.32 -6.54
C GLU A 102 8.87 13.49 -6.11
N THR A 103 8.65 12.51 -5.25
CA THR A 103 9.72 11.67 -4.70
C THR A 103 9.18 10.25 -4.60
N PRO A 104 9.34 9.45 -5.65
CA PRO A 104 8.80 8.09 -5.67
C PRO A 104 9.30 7.24 -4.51
N PHE A 105 8.37 6.60 -3.82
CA PHE A 105 8.68 5.70 -2.70
C PHE A 105 8.52 4.23 -3.07
N ALA A 106 8.14 3.95 -4.30
CA ALA A 106 8.02 2.61 -4.85
C ALA A 106 8.11 2.68 -6.37
N ASN A 107 8.43 1.58 -7.01
CA ASN A 107 8.40 1.51 -8.47
C ASN A 107 6.97 1.56 -8.98
N GLU A 108 6.04 1.00 -8.21
CA GLU A 108 4.64 0.93 -8.58
C GLU A 108 3.78 1.15 -7.33
N LEU A 109 2.76 2.01 -7.48
CA LEU A 109 1.79 2.29 -6.42
C LEU A 109 0.41 1.83 -6.88
N TRP A 110 -0.23 1.00 -6.07
CA TRP A 110 -1.61 0.56 -6.23
C TRP A 110 -2.45 1.30 -5.20
N LEU A 111 -3.24 2.27 -5.68
CA LEU A 111 -4.02 3.16 -4.83
C LEU A 111 -5.50 2.86 -4.98
N GLU A 112 -6.12 2.45 -3.88
CA GLU A 112 -7.57 2.27 -3.82
C GLU A 112 -8.21 3.57 -3.35
N HIS A 113 -9.26 4.01 -4.02
CA HIS A 113 -9.94 5.25 -3.69
C HIS A 113 -11.39 5.22 -4.19
N PRO A 114 -12.29 6.05 -3.62
CA PRO A 114 -13.64 6.14 -4.14
C PRO A 114 -13.65 6.66 -5.58
N VAL A 115 -14.54 6.12 -6.41
CA VAL A 115 -14.69 6.58 -7.79
C VAL A 115 -14.99 8.08 -7.85
N ARG A 116 -15.75 8.58 -6.86
CA ARG A 116 -16.16 9.99 -6.83
C ARG A 116 -15.03 10.94 -6.37
N GLU A 117 -13.96 10.42 -5.83
CA GLU A 117 -12.81 11.26 -5.43
C GLU A 117 -12.03 11.64 -6.68
N SER A 118 -11.92 12.95 -6.93
CA SER A 118 -11.20 13.46 -8.10
C SER A 118 -9.71 13.50 -7.81
N LEU A 119 -8.94 12.71 -8.54
CA LEU A 119 -7.49 12.66 -8.41
C LEU A 119 -6.85 13.07 -9.73
N GLN A 120 -5.84 13.93 -9.66
CA GLN A 120 -5.02 14.26 -10.81
C GLN A 120 -3.87 13.25 -10.89
N LEU A 121 -4.10 12.21 -11.68
CA LEU A 121 -3.12 11.14 -11.82
C LEU A 121 -2.10 11.46 -12.89
N PRO A 122 -0.84 11.01 -12.74
CA PRO A 122 0.18 11.24 -13.75
C PRO A 122 -0.14 10.49 -15.03
N GLU A 123 0.48 10.92 -16.12
CA GLU A 123 0.35 10.26 -17.40
C GLU A 123 0.81 8.80 -17.29
N GLY A 124 0.07 7.90 -17.94
CA GLY A 124 0.36 6.47 -17.88
C GLY A 124 -0.31 5.73 -16.75
N ALA A 125 -0.93 6.44 -15.80
CA ALA A 125 -1.69 5.78 -14.74
C ALA A 125 -2.90 5.06 -15.32
N LYS A 126 -3.22 3.89 -14.73
CA LYS A 126 -4.37 3.09 -15.16
C LYS A 126 -5.35 3.00 -14.01
N THR A 127 -6.63 3.09 -14.30
CA THR A 127 -7.68 3.01 -13.29
C THR A 127 -8.70 1.96 -13.67
N ARG A 128 -9.02 1.07 -12.72
CA ARG A 128 -10.11 0.09 -12.84
C ARG A 128 -11.17 0.43 -11.82
N ARG A 129 -12.44 0.31 -12.21
CA ARG A 129 -13.56 0.61 -11.32
C ARG A 129 -14.24 -0.67 -10.86
N TYR A 130 -14.59 -0.71 -9.58
CA TYR A 130 -15.28 -1.83 -8.94
C TYR A 130 -16.42 -1.24 -8.10
N GLY A 131 -17.58 -1.05 -8.73
CA GLY A 131 -18.70 -0.37 -8.06
C GLY A 131 -18.34 1.07 -7.72
N ASP A 132 -18.37 1.42 -6.44
CA ASP A 132 -18.04 2.77 -5.97
C ASP A 132 -16.56 2.97 -5.68
N THR A 133 -15.76 1.94 -5.86
CA THR A 133 -14.32 1.95 -5.58
C THR A 133 -13.53 1.87 -6.87
N ALA A 134 -12.41 2.55 -6.91
CA ALA A 134 -11.47 2.48 -8.01
C ALA A 134 -10.10 2.04 -7.51
N LEU A 135 -9.38 1.33 -8.37
CA LEU A 135 -7.97 0.99 -8.15
C LEU A 135 -7.16 1.67 -9.24
N SER A 136 -6.30 2.59 -8.84
CA SER A 136 -5.40 3.28 -9.76
C SER A 136 -3.98 2.77 -9.58
N THR A 137 -3.32 2.46 -10.67
CA THR A 137 -1.94 1.97 -10.67
C THR A 137 -1.04 3.03 -11.29
N LEU A 138 -0.04 3.47 -10.52
CA LEU A 138 0.92 4.47 -10.93
C LEU A 138 2.31 3.83 -10.98
N THR A 139 3.07 4.16 -12.01
CA THR A 139 4.46 3.70 -12.15
C THR A 139 5.41 4.88 -12.25
N THR A 140 6.65 4.68 -11.84
CA THR A 140 7.69 5.70 -11.97
C THR A 140 8.24 5.76 -13.38
#